data_c571fb5b934f08ee82d2636e1758d4a8
#
_entry.id   c571fb5b934f08ee82d2636e1758d4a8
#
_cell.length_a   1.000
_cell.length_b   1.000
_cell.length_c   1.000
_cell.angle_alpha   90.00
_cell.angle_beta   90.00
_cell.angle_gamma   90.00
#
_symmetry.space_group_name_H-M   'P 1'
#
loop_
_entity.id
_entity.type
_entity.pdbx_description
1 polymer ?
#
loop_
_entity_poly.entity_id
_entity_poly.type
_entity_poly.pdbx_seq_one_letter_code
_entity_poly.pdbx_strand_id
1 'polypeptide(L)'
;IRVGFNEIFPTNYIVTLGLNQDSRVVPGITQWGFQGFKPGQLMINARSETVEEKKTFSTAFRETRCIIPVSGFYEWDFEKRKLLFTAGDNDVFYLGGFYRVHKTGAGFETESIILTTKPNDSVSQIHDRMPLIIQRDHIKDWITDLDFARNYLTADMPELTRTEVAK
;
A
#
# COMPACT_ATOMS: atom_id res chain seq x y z
N ILE A 1 7.71 12.66 15.36
CA ILE A 1 7.05 12.12 14.15
C ILE A 1 5.59 12.56 14.19
N ARG A 2 5.12 13.19 13.12
CA ARG A 2 3.71 13.57 12.96
C ARG A 2 3.08 12.59 11.96
N VAL A 3 2.14 11.78 12.41
CA VAL A 3 1.38 10.85 11.57
C VAL A 3 0.25 11.62 10.89
N GLY A 4 0.11 11.46 9.57
CA GLY A 4 -0.98 12.07 8.82
C GLY A 4 -2.30 11.32 9.03
N PHE A 5 -3.38 12.04 9.32
CA PHE A 5 -4.74 11.50 9.43
C PHE A 5 -5.69 12.05 8.36
N ASN A 6 -5.20 12.96 7.52
CA ASN A 6 -5.93 13.55 6.40
C ASN A 6 -5.41 12.98 5.07
N GLU A 7 -5.43 13.78 4.03
CA GLU A 7 -4.79 13.41 2.78
C GLU A 7 -3.30 13.17 2.97
N ILE A 8 -2.84 11.99 2.57
CA ILE A 8 -1.47 11.52 2.78
C ILE A 8 -0.73 11.57 1.46
N PHE A 9 0.45 12.13 1.49
CA PHE A 9 1.36 12.25 0.36
C PHE A 9 2.60 11.36 0.56
N PRO A 10 3.28 10.97 -0.53
CA PRO A 10 4.57 10.31 -0.43
C PRO A 10 5.51 11.06 0.52
N THR A 11 6.31 10.32 1.27
CA THR A 11 7.17 10.77 2.37
C THR A 11 6.48 11.11 3.70
N ASN A 12 5.15 11.13 3.75
CA ASN A 12 4.47 11.24 5.03
C ASN A 12 4.62 9.96 5.86
N TYR A 13 4.56 10.11 7.18
CA TYR A 13 4.46 8.99 8.10
C TYR A 13 3.01 8.52 8.20
N ILE A 14 2.82 7.20 8.10
CA ILE A 14 1.52 6.54 8.09
C ILE A 14 1.48 5.39 9.08
N VAL A 15 0.28 5.03 9.52
CA VAL A 15 0.06 3.82 10.30
C VAL A 15 0.10 2.61 9.37
N THR A 16 0.82 1.57 9.80
CA THR A 16 0.84 0.25 9.15
C THR A 16 0.55 -0.83 10.18
N LEU A 17 0.00 -1.95 9.73
CA LEU A 17 -0.13 -3.16 10.54
C LEU A 17 0.91 -4.16 10.10
N GLY A 18 1.72 -4.65 11.02
CA GLY A 18 2.77 -5.62 10.76
C GLY A 18 2.93 -6.60 11.92
N LEU A 19 3.89 -7.51 11.85
CA LEU A 19 4.19 -8.43 12.95
C LEU A 19 5.18 -7.80 13.94
N ASN A 20 4.91 -8.01 15.23
CA ASN A 20 5.89 -7.83 16.27
C ASN A 20 6.74 -9.11 16.49
N GLN A 21 7.67 -9.05 17.43
CA GLN A 21 8.53 -10.19 17.79
C GLN A 21 7.75 -11.42 18.31
N ASP A 22 6.56 -11.22 18.85
CA ASP A 22 5.68 -12.29 19.35
C ASP A 22 4.74 -12.85 18.26
N SER A 23 4.98 -12.52 16.99
CA SER A 23 4.13 -12.91 15.84
C SER A 23 2.69 -12.43 15.96
N ARG A 24 2.47 -11.29 16.62
CA ARG A 24 1.16 -10.63 16.70
C ARG A 24 1.09 -9.48 15.70
N VAL A 25 -0.06 -9.33 15.08
CA VAL A 25 -0.34 -8.17 14.23
C VAL A 25 -0.54 -6.94 15.11
N VAL A 26 0.33 -5.96 14.95
CA VAL A 26 0.34 -4.72 15.74
C VAL A 26 0.48 -3.51 14.84
N PRO A 27 -0.02 -2.34 15.27
CA PRO A 27 0.23 -1.10 14.54
C PRO A 27 1.69 -0.67 14.68
N GLY A 28 2.22 -0.12 13.60
CA GLY A 28 3.51 0.52 13.53
C GLY A 28 3.43 1.82 12.74
N ILE A 29 4.52 2.54 12.66
CA ILE A 29 4.64 3.76 11.87
C ILE A 29 5.74 3.58 10.84
N THR A 30 5.42 3.88 9.58
CA THR A 30 6.37 3.84 8.47
C THR A 30 6.28 5.13 7.67
N GLN A 31 7.35 5.50 6.98
CA GLN A 31 7.30 6.55 5.97
C GLN A 31 6.86 5.95 4.64
N TRP A 32 5.89 6.55 3.97
CA TRP A 32 5.43 6.05 2.67
C TRP A 32 6.41 6.40 1.56
N GLY A 33 6.98 5.39 0.94
CA GLY A 33 7.92 5.44 -0.16
C GLY A 33 9.32 4.95 0.21
N PHE A 34 9.87 4.07 -0.63
CA PHE A 34 11.26 3.64 -0.53
C PHE A 34 12.17 4.64 -1.21
N GLN A 35 13.15 5.14 -0.50
CA GLN A 35 14.23 5.91 -1.10
C GLN A 35 15.00 5.04 -2.10
N GLY A 36 15.17 5.54 -3.31
CA GLY A 36 15.93 4.85 -4.35
C GLY A 36 17.44 5.05 -4.22
N PHE A 37 18.19 4.42 -5.12
CA PHE A 37 19.65 4.53 -5.15
C PHE A 37 20.16 5.90 -5.62
N LYS A 38 19.34 6.62 -6.39
CA LYS A 38 19.67 7.97 -6.87
C LYS A 38 19.03 9.02 -5.95
N PRO A 39 19.72 10.12 -5.66
CA PRO A 39 19.13 11.23 -4.91
C PRO A 39 17.81 11.69 -5.53
N GLY A 40 16.77 11.84 -4.70
CA GLY A 40 15.44 12.26 -5.12
C GLY A 40 14.58 11.17 -5.80
N GLN A 41 15.10 9.97 -5.97
CA GLN A 41 14.32 8.85 -6.44
C GLN A 41 13.47 8.29 -5.31
N LEU A 42 12.14 8.29 -5.48
CA LEU A 42 11.19 7.73 -4.53
C LEU A 42 10.30 6.71 -5.24
N MET A 43 10.22 5.51 -4.68
CA MET A 43 9.35 4.44 -5.14
C MET A 43 8.19 4.30 -4.16
N ILE A 44 6.99 4.65 -4.58
CA ILE A 44 5.80 4.66 -3.71
C ILE A 44 4.92 3.43 -3.89
N ASN A 45 5.03 2.77 -5.05
CA ASN A 45 4.25 1.60 -5.42
C ASN A 45 5.13 0.49 -6.00
N ALA A 46 4.69 -0.75 -5.86
CA ALA A 46 5.25 -1.91 -6.52
C ALA A 46 4.14 -2.69 -7.24
N ARG A 47 4.43 -3.17 -8.45
CA ARG A 47 3.46 -3.99 -9.20
C ARG A 47 3.43 -5.41 -8.67
N SER A 48 2.24 -5.92 -8.38
CA SER A 48 2.03 -7.29 -7.89
C SER A 48 2.61 -8.34 -8.83
N GLU A 49 2.54 -8.12 -10.14
CA GLU A 49 2.98 -9.05 -11.16
C GLU A 49 4.51 -9.30 -11.16
N THR A 50 5.29 -8.35 -10.67
CA THR A 50 6.77 -8.42 -10.75
C THR A 50 7.46 -8.20 -9.41
N VAL A 51 6.71 -8.15 -8.31
CA VAL A 51 7.25 -7.80 -6.98
C VAL A 51 8.34 -8.76 -6.51
N GLU A 52 8.21 -10.06 -6.78
CA GLU A 52 9.20 -11.06 -6.41
C GLU A 52 10.43 -11.10 -7.34
N GLU A 53 10.32 -10.58 -8.56
CA GLU A 53 11.42 -10.52 -9.54
C GLU A 53 12.34 -9.32 -9.30
N LYS A 54 11.80 -8.25 -8.74
CA LYS A 54 12.54 -7.02 -8.49
C LYS A 54 13.37 -7.11 -7.21
N LYS A 55 14.69 -7.15 -7.34
CA LYS A 55 15.64 -7.21 -6.19
C LYS A 55 15.35 -6.17 -5.11
N THR A 56 14.89 -4.99 -5.50
CA THR A 56 14.53 -3.91 -4.56
C THR A 56 13.36 -4.28 -3.66
N PHE A 57 12.45 -5.15 -4.10
CA PHE A 57 11.19 -5.45 -3.42
C PHE A 57 11.09 -6.88 -2.91
N SER A 58 11.74 -7.84 -3.58
CA SER A 58 11.53 -9.26 -3.35
C SER A 58 11.76 -9.71 -1.91
N THR A 59 12.82 -9.25 -1.27
CA THR A 59 13.11 -9.59 0.13
C THR A 59 12.06 -9.02 1.07
N ALA A 60 11.74 -7.72 0.94
CA ALA A 60 10.74 -7.08 1.78
C ALA A 60 9.34 -7.68 1.57
N PHE A 61 8.98 -8.00 0.32
CA PHE A 61 7.71 -8.70 0.05
C PHE A 61 7.65 -10.08 0.73
N ARG A 62 8.73 -10.83 0.75
CA ARG A 62 8.75 -12.16 1.38
C ARG A 62 8.74 -12.10 2.91
N GLU A 63 9.39 -11.11 3.50
CA GLU A 63 9.71 -11.11 4.94
C GLU A 63 8.90 -10.08 5.76
N THR A 64 8.52 -8.96 5.16
CA THR A 64 8.01 -7.81 5.89
C THR A 64 6.73 -7.24 5.26
N ARG A 65 5.80 -8.13 4.88
CA ARG A 65 4.48 -7.70 4.42
C ARG A 65 3.75 -6.95 5.51
N CYS A 66 2.99 -5.94 5.11
CA CYS A 66 2.19 -5.13 6.01
C CYS A 66 0.86 -4.75 5.37
N ILE A 67 0.02 -4.14 6.15
CA ILE A 67 -1.25 -3.55 5.75
C ILE A 67 -1.19 -2.05 6.01
N ILE A 68 -1.73 -1.28 5.08
CA ILE A 68 -1.93 0.16 5.22
C ILE A 68 -3.44 0.42 5.29
N PRO A 69 -4.00 0.72 6.49
CA PRO A 69 -5.41 1.09 6.63
C PRO A 69 -5.66 2.47 6.01
N VAL A 70 -6.71 2.58 5.19
CA VAL A 70 -7.09 3.84 4.54
C VAL A 70 -8.61 3.97 4.50
N SER A 71 -9.12 5.20 4.42
CA SER A 71 -10.53 5.49 4.15
C SER A 71 -10.82 5.62 2.64
N GLY A 72 -9.78 5.80 1.82
CA GLY A 72 -9.88 5.92 0.37
C GLY A 72 -8.53 6.18 -0.26
N PHE A 73 -8.50 6.23 -1.57
CA PHE A 73 -7.34 6.70 -2.32
C PHE A 73 -7.77 7.61 -3.44
N TYR A 74 -6.87 8.48 -3.85
CA TYR A 74 -7.11 9.43 -4.93
C TYR A 74 -6.47 8.96 -6.22
N GLU A 75 -7.18 9.20 -7.31
CA GLU A 75 -6.67 9.10 -8.68
C GLU A 75 -7.14 10.31 -9.50
N TRP A 76 -6.44 10.58 -10.58
CA TRP A 76 -6.77 11.67 -11.49
C TRP A 76 -7.13 11.08 -12.85
N ASP A 77 -8.25 11.53 -13.39
CA ASP A 77 -8.61 11.19 -14.76
C ASP A 77 -7.81 12.01 -15.80
N PHE A 78 -8.09 11.77 -17.09
CA PHE A 78 -7.34 12.46 -18.18
C PHE A 78 -7.65 13.95 -18.25
N GLU A 79 -8.72 14.43 -17.64
CA GLU A 79 -9.04 15.85 -17.50
C GLU A 79 -8.44 16.47 -16.24
N LYS A 80 -7.62 15.68 -15.50
CA LYS A 80 -6.99 16.04 -14.22
C LYS A 80 -8.01 16.36 -13.12
N ARG A 81 -9.21 15.79 -13.21
CA ARG A 81 -10.16 15.84 -12.10
C ARG A 81 -9.73 14.84 -11.04
N LYS A 82 -9.73 15.28 -9.80
CA LYS A 82 -9.38 14.47 -8.64
C LYS A 82 -10.58 13.63 -8.21
N LEU A 83 -10.42 12.34 -8.15
CA LEU A 83 -11.44 11.37 -7.77
C LEU A 83 -11.02 10.65 -6.51
N LEU A 84 -11.94 10.52 -5.55
CA LEU A 84 -11.79 9.72 -4.36
C LEU A 84 -12.46 8.37 -4.58
N PHE A 85 -11.72 7.29 -4.38
CA PHE A 85 -12.21 5.92 -4.40
C PHE A 85 -12.36 5.41 -2.97
N THR A 86 -13.53 4.83 -2.66
CA THR A 86 -13.88 4.28 -1.35
C THR A 86 -14.52 2.90 -1.48
N ALA A 87 -14.53 2.12 -0.42
CA ALA A 87 -15.10 0.77 -0.38
C ALA A 87 -16.58 0.80 0.08
N GLY A 88 -17.44 1.53 -0.64
CA GLY A 88 -18.87 1.63 -0.30
C GLY A 88 -19.09 2.22 1.09
N ASP A 89 -19.91 1.55 1.89
CA ASP A 89 -20.29 2.01 3.25
C ASP A 89 -19.22 1.74 4.32
N ASN A 90 -18.09 1.14 3.95
CA ASN A 90 -17.00 0.90 4.89
C ASN A 90 -16.11 2.12 4.99
N ASP A 91 -15.95 2.64 6.21
CA ASP A 91 -15.08 3.79 6.47
C ASP A 91 -13.59 3.48 6.30
N VAL A 92 -13.21 2.21 6.35
CA VAL A 92 -11.81 1.76 6.26
C VAL A 92 -11.69 0.52 5.40
N PHE A 93 -10.70 0.51 4.49
CA PHE A 93 -10.22 -0.68 3.82
C PHE A 93 -8.68 -0.77 3.90
N TYR A 94 -8.13 -1.89 3.47
CA TYR A 94 -6.78 -2.28 3.82
C TYR A 94 -5.95 -2.51 2.57
N LEU A 95 -4.92 -1.71 2.37
CA LEU A 95 -4.01 -1.88 1.24
C LEU A 95 -2.89 -2.84 1.60
N GLY A 96 -2.62 -3.79 0.72
CA GLY A 96 -1.47 -4.67 0.83
C GLY A 96 -0.18 -3.94 0.50
N GLY A 97 0.80 -4.13 1.34
CA GLY A 97 2.12 -3.54 1.18
C GLY A 97 3.21 -4.35 1.86
N PHE A 98 4.38 -3.79 1.89
CA PHE A 98 5.53 -4.31 2.62
C PHE A 98 6.43 -3.15 3.02
N TYR A 99 7.31 -3.39 4.00
CA TYR A 99 8.22 -2.38 4.51
C TYR A 99 9.67 -2.86 4.53
N ARG A 100 10.56 -1.93 4.67
CA ARG A 100 11.97 -2.20 4.96
C ARG A 100 12.47 -1.27 6.06
N VAL A 101 13.47 -1.72 6.77
CA VAL A 101 14.23 -0.88 7.70
C VAL A 101 15.56 -0.59 7.05
N HIS A 102 15.96 0.67 6.99
CA HIS A 102 17.28 1.03 6.49
C HIS A 102 17.97 2.03 7.42
N LYS A 103 19.31 2.02 7.36
CA LYS A 103 20.13 2.91 8.16
C LYS A 103 20.28 4.26 7.46
N THR A 104 20.02 5.32 8.19
CA THR A 104 20.28 6.71 7.79
C THR A 104 21.40 7.31 8.61
N GLY A 105 21.84 8.52 8.28
CA GLY A 105 22.80 9.27 9.10
C GLY A 105 22.28 9.58 10.51
N ALA A 106 20.96 9.60 10.71
CA ALA A 106 20.29 9.92 11.97
C ALA A 106 19.85 8.67 12.76
N GLY A 107 20.03 7.45 12.22
CA GLY A 107 19.60 6.20 12.84
C GLY A 107 18.96 5.22 11.87
N PHE A 108 17.87 4.59 12.28
CA PHE A 108 17.09 3.68 11.43
C PHE A 108 15.75 4.28 11.07
N GLU A 109 15.36 4.14 9.82
CA GLU A 109 14.05 4.51 9.31
C GLU A 109 13.32 3.29 8.74
N THR A 110 12.01 3.28 8.94
CA THR A 110 11.13 2.24 8.39
C THR A 110 10.31 2.88 7.28
N GLU A 111 10.47 2.37 6.08
CA GLU A 111 9.77 2.80 4.88
C GLU A 111 8.80 1.72 4.41
N SER A 112 7.65 2.13 3.87
CA SER A 112 6.65 1.19 3.30
C SER A 112 6.31 1.52 1.86
N ILE A 113 5.83 0.51 1.15
CA ILE A 113 5.37 0.61 -0.24
C ILE A 113 4.00 -0.02 -0.36
N ILE A 114 3.16 0.52 -1.25
CA ILE A 114 1.84 -0.03 -1.58
C ILE A 114 1.98 -0.92 -2.82
N LEU A 115 1.39 -2.12 -2.75
CA LEU A 115 1.24 -2.97 -3.93
C LEU A 115 0.08 -2.47 -4.79
N THR A 116 0.29 -2.49 -6.10
CA THR A 116 -0.75 -2.23 -7.10
C THR A 116 -0.98 -3.44 -7.98
N THR A 117 -2.19 -3.58 -8.47
CA THR A 117 -2.62 -4.66 -9.35
C THR A 117 -3.38 -4.10 -10.55
N LYS A 118 -3.83 -4.98 -11.45
CA LYS A 118 -4.71 -4.60 -12.57
C LYS A 118 -6.00 -3.99 -12.03
N PRO A 119 -6.53 -2.94 -12.66
CA PRO A 119 -7.78 -2.34 -12.21
C PRO A 119 -8.97 -3.26 -12.57
N ASN A 120 -9.98 -3.26 -11.71
CA ASN A 120 -11.30 -3.78 -12.06
C ASN A 120 -12.14 -2.69 -12.78
N ASP A 121 -13.40 -3.00 -13.11
CA ASP A 121 -14.26 -2.11 -13.88
C ASP A 121 -14.53 -0.78 -13.19
N SER A 122 -14.51 -0.73 -11.85
CA SER A 122 -14.73 0.51 -11.08
C SER A 122 -13.60 1.53 -11.26
N VAL A 123 -12.37 1.08 -11.58
CA VAL A 123 -11.17 1.93 -11.69
C VAL A 123 -10.65 2.05 -13.11
N SER A 124 -10.83 1.02 -13.96
CA SER A 124 -10.18 0.89 -15.27
C SER A 124 -10.42 2.05 -16.24
N GLN A 125 -11.57 2.74 -16.12
CA GLN A 125 -11.90 3.92 -16.94
C GLN A 125 -11.10 5.17 -16.54
N ILE A 126 -10.47 5.16 -15.36
CA ILE A 126 -9.77 6.31 -14.78
C ILE A 126 -8.27 6.07 -14.79
N HIS A 127 -7.83 4.88 -14.36
CA HIS A 127 -6.43 4.55 -14.24
C HIS A 127 -6.17 3.08 -14.61
N ASP A 128 -4.97 2.79 -15.11
CA ASP A 128 -4.55 1.44 -15.52
C ASP A 128 -4.05 0.57 -14.35
N ARG A 129 -4.05 1.09 -13.14
CA ARG A 129 -3.68 0.41 -11.90
C ARG A 129 -4.63 0.76 -10.77
N MET A 130 -4.73 -0.15 -9.80
CA MET A 130 -5.39 0.10 -8.53
C MET A 130 -4.56 -0.52 -7.38
N PRO A 131 -4.70 -0.04 -6.14
CA PRO A 131 -4.07 -0.70 -5.00
C PRO A 131 -4.55 -2.13 -4.83
N LEU A 132 -3.66 -3.01 -4.37
CA LEU A 132 -4.03 -4.36 -3.94
C LEU A 132 -4.78 -4.25 -2.60
N ILE A 133 -6.08 -4.53 -2.61
CA ILE A 133 -6.95 -4.41 -1.44
C ILE A 133 -7.05 -5.79 -0.77
N ILE A 134 -6.71 -5.84 0.51
CA ILE A 134 -6.79 -7.06 1.32
C ILE A 134 -8.10 -7.03 2.11
N GLN A 135 -8.91 -8.07 1.99
CA GLN A 135 -10.12 -8.22 2.78
C GLN A 135 -9.77 -8.36 4.27
N ARG A 136 -10.60 -7.80 5.13
CA ARG A 136 -10.35 -7.76 6.59
C ARG A 136 -10.02 -9.13 7.19
N ASP A 137 -10.72 -10.16 6.76
CA ASP A 137 -10.54 -11.53 7.27
C ASP A 137 -9.21 -12.16 6.81
N HIS A 138 -8.56 -11.59 5.80
CA HIS A 138 -7.30 -12.07 5.24
C HIS A 138 -6.07 -11.27 5.70
N ILE A 139 -6.23 -10.27 6.59
CA ILE A 139 -5.12 -9.44 7.06
C ILE A 139 -4.00 -10.28 7.68
N LYS A 140 -4.37 -11.20 8.57
CA LYS A 140 -3.39 -12.06 9.24
C LYS A 140 -2.67 -12.97 8.25
N ASP A 141 -3.42 -13.63 7.37
CA ASP A 141 -2.85 -14.55 6.38
C ASP A 141 -1.93 -13.81 5.40
N TRP A 142 -2.34 -12.62 4.95
CA TRP A 142 -1.49 -11.75 4.13
C TRP A 142 -0.14 -11.45 4.79
N ILE A 143 -0.13 -11.13 6.07
CA ILE A 143 1.09 -10.75 6.80
C ILE A 143 1.95 -11.98 7.10
N THR A 144 1.35 -13.12 7.49
CA THR A 144 2.07 -14.27 8.06
C THR A 144 2.36 -15.38 7.07
N ASP A 145 1.51 -15.57 6.07
CA ASP A 145 1.60 -16.68 5.11
C ASP A 145 2.07 -16.20 3.75
N LEU A 146 3.27 -16.61 3.34
CA LEU A 146 3.85 -16.20 2.06
C LEU A 146 3.12 -16.83 0.87
N ASP A 147 2.70 -18.09 0.99
CA ASP A 147 2.02 -18.77 -0.11
C ASP A 147 0.61 -18.22 -0.30
N PHE A 148 -0.08 -17.89 0.79
CA PHE A 148 -1.33 -17.13 0.73
C PHE A 148 -1.11 -15.78 0.03
N ALA A 149 -0.10 -15.03 0.43
CA ALA A 149 0.20 -13.72 -0.15
C ALA A 149 0.51 -13.81 -1.66
N ARG A 150 1.27 -14.79 -2.09
CA ARG A 150 1.54 -15.06 -3.52
C ARG A 150 0.28 -15.32 -4.32
N ASN A 151 -0.60 -16.15 -3.81
CA ASN A 151 -1.88 -16.45 -4.46
C ASN A 151 -2.77 -15.19 -4.50
N TYR A 152 -2.72 -14.37 -3.46
CA TYR A 152 -3.52 -13.15 -3.38
C TYR A 152 -3.07 -12.04 -4.35
N LEU A 153 -1.83 -12.07 -4.87
CA LEU A 153 -1.33 -11.10 -5.85
C LEU A 153 -2.18 -11.04 -7.13
N THR A 154 -2.92 -12.09 -7.44
CA THR A 154 -3.80 -12.19 -8.62
C THR A 154 -5.28 -12.24 -8.25
N ALA A 155 -5.64 -11.95 -7.00
CA ALA A 155 -7.02 -11.96 -6.56
C ALA A 155 -7.84 -10.85 -7.23
N ASP A 156 -9.13 -11.11 -7.38
CA ASP A 156 -10.08 -10.08 -7.82
C ASP A 156 -10.26 -9.02 -6.74
N MET A 157 -10.22 -7.76 -7.16
CA MET A 157 -10.40 -6.64 -6.25
C MET A 157 -11.89 -6.29 -6.09
N PRO A 158 -12.30 -5.81 -4.91
CA PRO A 158 -13.68 -5.37 -4.69
C PRO A 158 -14.02 -4.17 -5.56
N GLU A 159 -15.29 -4.07 -5.96
CA GLU A 159 -15.82 -2.87 -6.62
C GLU A 159 -15.76 -1.67 -5.68
N LEU A 160 -15.36 -0.52 -6.23
CA LEU A 160 -15.19 0.71 -5.48
C LEU A 160 -16.20 1.78 -5.94
N THR A 161 -16.60 2.61 -4.99
CA THR A 161 -17.37 3.82 -5.28
C THR A 161 -16.41 4.97 -5.55
N ARG A 162 -16.70 5.78 -6.56
CA ARG A 162 -15.91 6.97 -6.88
C ARG A 162 -16.74 8.25 -6.69
N THR A 163 -16.09 9.27 -6.15
CA THR A 163 -16.66 10.60 -5.95
C THR A 163 -15.69 11.66 -6.44
N GLU A 164 -16.15 12.62 -7.24
CA GLU A 164 -15.32 13.75 -7.64
C GLU A 164 -15.11 14.68 -6.44
N VAL A 165 -13.84 15.04 -6.21
CA VAL A 165 -13.48 15.96 -5.14
C VAL A 165 -13.63 17.39 -5.65
N ALA A 166 -14.47 18.17 -5.00
CA ALA A 166 -14.63 19.58 -5.32
C ALA A 166 -13.29 20.33 -5.20
N LYS A 167 -13.05 21.25 -6.14
CA LYS A 167 -11.86 22.12 -6.12
C LYS A 167 -11.89 23.09 -4.97
#